data_1edfdaadd69e1aa81442afa608ec26d7
#
_entry.id   1edfdaadd69e1aa81442afa608ec26d7
#
_cell.length_a   1.000
_cell.length_b   1.000
_cell.length_c   1.000
_cell.angle_alpha   90.00
_cell.angle_beta   90.00
_cell.angle_gamma   90.00
#
_symmetry.space_group_name_H-M   'P 1'
#
loop_
_entity.id
_entity.type
_entity.pdbx_description
1 polymer ?
#
loop_
_entity_poly.entity_id
_entity_poly.type
_entity_poly.pdbx_seq_one_letter_code
_entity_poly.pdbx_strand_id
1 'polypeptide(L)'
;YAHRFYGFKGEAQYLHGHTGVLTIEVEDSVNAGVNMVFPCNEIQKTAWDVLKNFDHALILREDDPLLPAILDVYEKQGIKNGHPNNVMKGEAFKTELATAYPDCRLVVTKETMTVEGMIKIVYDLLKDKLNIAKITFSSGVNKASEEFQTKNQIDRCPLCGIALNENGICPKCGYKKQ
;
A
#
# COMPACT_ATOMS: atom_id res chain seq x y z
N TYR A 1 4.06 10.01 -6.71
CA TYR A 1 3.42 10.71 -5.61
C TYR A 1 4.06 12.06 -5.34
N ALA A 2 3.33 12.96 -4.69
CA ALA A 2 3.84 14.21 -4.17
C ALA A 2 3.63 14.26 -2.65
N HIS A 3 4.52 14.93 -1.94
CA HIS A 3 4.44 15.09 -0.48
C HIS A 3 5.25 16.29 0.01
N ARG A 4 5.22 16.52 1.32
CA ARG A 4 6.17 17.39 2.03
C ARG A 4 6.36 16.92 3.46
N PHE A 5 7.46 17.32 4.08
CA PHE A 5 7.75 17.01 5.49
C PHE A 5 7.41 18.23 6.34
N TYR A 6 6.13 18.33 6.74
CA TYR A 6 5.67 19.42 7.59
C TYR A 6 6.44 19.45 8.92
N GLY A 7 6.96 20.63 9.26
CA GLY A 7 7.79 20.83 10.45
C GLY A 7 9.28 20.46 10.30
N PHE A 8 9.69 19.92 9.16
CA PHE A 8 11.09 19.64 8.89
C PHE A 8 11.85 20.93 8.52
N LYS A 9 13.12 21.02 8.93
CA LYS A 9 14.00 22.14 8.58
C LYS A 9 14.90 21.74 7.41
N GLY A 10 14.49 22.03 6.21
CA GLY A 10 15.21 21.70 4.97
C GLY A 10 14.31 21.75 3.75
N GLU A 11 14.84 21.46 2.58
CA GLU A 11 14.09 21.56 1.31
C GLU A 11 12.88 20.63 1.25
N ALA A 12 12.93 19.50 1.93
CA ALA A 12 11.80 18.56 2.00
C ALA A 12 10.54 19.11 2.70
N GLN A 13 10.63 20.28 3.34
CA GLN A 13 9.44 20.98 3.86
C GLN A 13 8.53 21.53 2.75
N TYR A 14 9.09 21.75 1.55
CA TYR A 14 8.32 22.22 0.41
C TYR A 14 7.63 21.05 -0.29
N LEU A 15 6.50 21.33 -0.93
CA LEU A 15 5.80 20.33 -1.72
C LEU A 15 6.66 19.91 -2.92
N HIS A 16 6.92 18.62 -3.03
CA HIS A 16 7.73 18.06 -4.11
C HIS A 16 7.22 16.65 -4.47
N GLY A 17 7.65 16.15 -5.62
CA GLY A 17 7.22 14.87 -6.16
C GLY A 17 8.36 13.89 -6.35
N HIS A 18 8.00 12.59 -6.33
CA HIS A 18 8.91 11.48 -6.55
C HIS A 18 8.32 10.40 -7.44
N THR A 19 9.20 9.72 -8.17
CA THR A 19 8.93 8.39 -8.70
C THR A 19 9.45 7.37 -7.68
N GLY A 20 8.54 6.59 -7.11
CA GLY A 20 8.89 5.52 -6.17
C GLY A 20 9.09 4.20 -6.90
N VAL A 21 10.07 3.41 -6.47
CA VAL A 21 10.27 2.02 -6.88
C VAL A 21 10.17 1.13 -5.65
N LEU A 22 9.24 0.18 -5.71
CA LEU A 22 9.02 -0.80 -4.64
C LEU A 22 9.47 -2.19 -5.10
N THR A 23 10.28 -2.84 -4.28
CA THR A 23 10.64 -4.24 -4.43
C THR A 23 10.11 -5.00 -3.23
N ILE A 24 9.38 -6.10 -3.48
CA ILE A 24 8.83 -6.97 -2.44
C ILE A 24 9.45 -8.37 -2.62
N GLU A 25 10.11 -8.87 -1.60
CA GLU A 25 10.61 -10.23 -1.53
C GLU A 25 9.61 -11.06 -0.72
N VAL A 26 9.08 -12.11 -1.34
CA VAL A 26 8.10 -13.01 -0.73
C VAL A 26 8.75 -14.38 -0.51
N GLU A 27 8.56 -14.93 0.66
CA GLU A 27 9.06 -16.26 1.04
C GLU A 27 7.87 -17.20 1.29
N ASP A 28 7.94 -18.40 0.71
CA ASP A 28 6.99 -19.46 0.98
C ASP A 28 7.58 -20.81 0.54
N SER A 29 6.90 -21.92 0.86
CA SER A 29 7.27 -23.23 0.36
C SER A 29 7.02 -23.34 -1.14
N VAL A 30 7.91 -24.08 -1.83
CA VAL A 30 7.72 -24.37 -3.25
C VAL A 30 6.52 -25.30 -3.43
N ASN A 31 5.55 -24.87 -4.22
CA ASN A 31 4.43 -25.72 -4.60
C ASN A 31 4.91 -26.83 -5.56
N ALA A 32 4.90 -28.08 -5.11
CA ALA A 32 5.40 -29.21 -5.87
C ALA A 32 4.64 -29.45 -7.19
N GLY A 33 3.39 -29.03 -7.31
CA GLY A 33 2.59 -29.22 -8.54
C GLY A 33 2.98 -28.27 -9.69
N VAL A 34 3.51 -27.08 -9.36
CA VAL A 34 3.88 -26.04 -10.33
C VAL A 34 5.32 -25.58 -10.20
N ASN A 35 6.06 -26.13 -9.26
CA ASN A 35 7.46 -25.81 -8.98
C ASN A 35 7.75 -24.30 -8.83
N MET A 36 6.87 -23.58 -8.15
CA MET A 36 7.05 -22.17 -7.85
C MET A 36 6.59 -21.85 -6.41
N VAL A 37 7.18 -20.82 -5.84
CA VAL A 37 6.83 -20.31 -4.52
C VAL A 37 5.47 -19.59 -4.58
N PHE A 38 5.34 -18.66 -5.52
CA PHE A 38 4.15 -17.86 -5.72
C PHE A 38 4.10 -17.34 -7.17
N PRO A 39 2.94 -17.28 -7.82
CA PRO A 39 2.85 -16.69 -9.15
C PRO A 39 3.18 -15.18 -9.13
N CYS A 40 4.20 -14.77 -9.90
CA CYS A 40 4.67 -13.38 -9.91
C CYS A 40 3.57 -12.37 -10.31
N ASN A 41 2.69 -12.75 -11.23
CA ASN A 41 1.56 -11.91 -11.64
C ASN A 41 0.56 -11.64 -10.50
N GLU A 42 0.37 -12.61 -9.61
CA GLU A 42 -0.50 -12.43 -8.44
C GLU A 42 0.16 -11.53 -7.38
N ILE A 43 1.48 -11.64 -7.20
CA ILE A 43 2.24 -10.70 -6.34
C ILE A 43 2.07 -9.27 -6.88
N GLN A 44 2.33 -9.08 -8.18
CA GLN A 44 2.19 -7.78 -8.83
C GLN A 44 0.79 -7.22 -8.70
N LYS A 45 -0.24 -8.02 -8.97
CA LYS A 45 -1.63 -7.60 -8.84
C LYS A 45 -1.97 -7.21 -7.40
N THR A 46 -1.59 -8.05 -6.43
CA THR A 46 -1.85 -7.79 -5.01
C THR A 46 -1.14 -6.53 -4.53
N ALA A 47 0.11 -6.33 -4.93
CA ALA A 47 0.86 -5.12 -4.63
C ALA A 47 0.24 -3.88 -5.31
N TRP A 48 -0.15 -4.00 -6.59
CA TRP A 48 -0.74 -2.89 -7.34
C TRP A 48 -2.08 -2.44 -6.77
N ASP A 49 -2.89 -3.35 -6.25
CA ASP A 49 -4.17 -3.01 -5.59
C ASP A 49 -3.99 -2.07 -4.39
N VAL A 50 -2.82 -2.08 -3.78
CA VAL A 50 -2.42 -1.11 -2.74
C VAL A 50 -1.76 0.12 -3.37
N LEU A 51 -0.75 -0.08 -4.22
CA LEU A 51 0.09 0.99 -4.76
C LEU A 51 -0.64 1.99 -5.65
N LYS A 52 -1.70 1.56 -6.35
CA LYS A 52 -2.53 2.45 -7.17
C LYS A 52 -3.12 3.63 -6.39
N ASN A 53 -3.23 3.53 -5.05
CA ASN A 53 -3.71 4.62 -4.21
C ASN A 53 -2.64 5.70 -3.96
N PHE A 54 -1.39 5.35 -4.14
CA PHE A 54 -0.25 6.27 -4.02
C PHE A 54 0.19 6.83 -5.38
N ASP A 55 -0.24 6.18 -6.47
CA ASP A 55 0.09 6.62 -7.82
C ASP A 55 -0.61 7.95 -8.14
N HIS A 56 0.17 8.97 -8.55
CA HIS A 56 -0.30 10.33 -8.77
C HIS A 56 -1.02 10.97 -7.56
N ALA A 57 -0.76 10.47 -6.34
CA ALA A 57 -1.40 10.98 -5.13
C ALA A 57 -0.58 12.07 -4.44
N LEU A 58 -1.29 12.97 -3.77
CA LEU A 58 -0.74 13.87 -2.77
C LEU A 58 -0.78 13.16 -1.41
N ILE A 59 0.35 13.11 -0.72
CA ILE A 59 0.45 12.52 0.61
C ILE A 59 0.74 13.62 1.62
N LEU A 60 -0.13 13.78 2.60
CA LEU A 60 -0.01 14.78 3.66
C LEU A 60 -0.16 14.14 5.04
N ARG A 61 0.54 14.66 6.01
CA ARG A 61 0.34 14.31 7.41
C ARG A 61 -0.98 14.92 7.91
N GLU A 62 -1.69 14.24 8.82
CA GLU A 62 -3.02 14.64 9.29
C GLU A 62 -3.06 16.04 9.95
N ASP A 63 -1.95 16.49 10.53
CA ASP A 63 -1.79 17.81 11.17
C ASP A 63 -1.16 18.86 10.22
N ASP A 64 -0.95 18.53 8.95
CA ASP A 64 -0.40 19.47 7.98
C ASP A 64 -1.42 20.57 7.67
N PRO A 65 -1.08 21.87 7.87
CA PRO A 65 -2.00 22.96 7.60
C PRO A 65 -2.40 23.09 6.11
N LEU A 66 -1.68 22.41 5.21
CA LEU A 66 -2.05 22.34 3.80
C LEU A 66 -3.28 21.43 3.58
N LEU A 67 -3.48 20.44 4.45
CA LEU A 67 -4.57 19.47 4.30
C LEU A 67 -5.96 20.14 4.27
N PRO A 68 -6.37 20.97 5.25
CA PRO A 68 -7.66 21.63 5.18
C PRO A 68 -7.79 22.57 3.98
N ALA A 69 -6.72 23.22 3.54
CA ALA A 69 -6.74 24.07 2.36
C ALA A 69 -7.00 23.27 1.06
N ILE A 70 -6.39 22.07 0.94
CA ILE A 70 -6.63 21.18 -0.20
C ILE A 70 -8.06 20.65 -0.18
N LEU A 71 -8.57 20.25 0.97
CA LEU A 71 -9.96 19.78 1.12
C LEU A 71 -10.97 20.87 0.75
N ASP A 72 -10.74 22.12 1.18
CA ASP A 72 -11.57 23.28 0.82
C ASP A 72 -11.57 23.52 -0.71
N VAL A 73 -10.40 23.42 -1.35
CA VAL A 73 -10.30 23.54 -2.82
C VAL A 73 -11.09 22.44 -3.51
N TYR A 74 -10.95 21.19 -3.07
CA TYR A 74 -11.70 20.07 -3.64
C TYR A 74 -13.21 20.25 -3.46
N GLU A 75 -13.65 20.67 -2.29
CA GLU A 75 -15.07 20.93 -2.03
C GLU A 75 -15.63 22.02 -2.95
N LYS A 76 -14.90 23.14 -3.10
CA LYS A 76 -15.29 24.24 -4.01
C LYS A 76 -15.35 23.83 -5.48
N GLN A 77 -14.54 22.84 -5.87
CA GLN A 77 -14.56 22.25 -7.21
C GLN A 77 -15.64 21.17 -7.37
N GLY A 78 -16.42 20.87 -6.34
CA GLY A 78 -17.39 19.80 -6.35
C GLY A 78 -16.78 18.39 -6.21
N ILE A 79 -15.48 18.32 -5.90
CA ILE A 79 -14.78 17.07 -5.67
C ILE A 79 -14.95 16.69 -4.19
N LYS A 80 -16.09 16.11 -3.88
CA LYS A 80 -16.35 15.52 -2.57
C LYS A 80 -15.91 14.06 -2.61
N ASN A 81 -14.76 13.73 -2.08
CA ASN A 81 -14.17 12.42 -2.24
C ASN A 81 -13.88 12.01 -3.69
N GLY A 82 -13.51 12.95 -4.53
CA GLY A 82 -13.34 12.69 -5.93
C GLY A 82 -14.65 12.43 -6.69
N HIS A 83 -15.80 12.54 -6.03
CA HIS A 83 -17.09 12.40 -6.68
C HIS A 83 -17.98 13.60 -6.36
N PRO A 84 -18.54 14.32 -7.37
CA PRO A 84 -19.29 15.56 -7.17
C PRO A 84 -20.44 15.47 -6.16
N ASN A 85 -21.00 14.28 -5.97
CA ASN A 85 -22.18 14.04 -5.14
C ASN A 85 -21.86 13.31 -3.83
N ASN A 86 -20.60 13.07 -3.52
CA ASN A 86 -20.22 12.31 -2.32
C ASN A 86 -19.46 13.18 -1.32
N VAL A 87 -19.79 12.99 -0.09
CA VAL A 87 -18.98 13.45 1.06
C VAL A 87 -17.86 12.44 1.25
N MET A 88 -16.64 12.90 1.42
CA MET A 88 -15.41 12.12 1.68
C MET A 88 -15.62 10.65 2.07
N LYS A 89 -15.77 9.77 1.12
CA LYS A 89 -15.93 8.32 1.34
C LYS A 89 -14.88 7.47 0.65
N GLY A 90 -14.05 8.02 -0.15
CA GLY A 90 -13.14 7.28 -1.00
C GLY A 90 -12.02 6.55 -0.28
N GLU A 91 -12.22 6.09 0.94
CA GLU A 91 -11.24 5.31 1.70
C GLU A 91 -11.02 3.97 1.01
N ALA A 92 -9.92 3.86 0.26
CA ALA A 92 -9.53 2.58 -0.35
C ALA A 92 -8.92 1.61 0.66
N PHE A 93 -8.29 2.16 1.70
CA PHE A 93 -7.78 1.41 2.84
C PHE A 93 -7.77 2.31 4.08
N LYS A 94 -7.71 1.67 5.25
CA LYS A 94 -7.49 2.36 6.51
C LYS A 94 -6.55 1.54 7.37
N THR A 95 -5.49 2.18 7.83
CA THR A 95 -4.54 1.63 8.79
C THR A 95 -4.30 2.64 9.89
N GLU A 96 -3.58 2.25 10.94
CA GLU A 96 -3.11 3.21 11.95
C GLU A 96 -2.17 4.29 11.36
N LEU A 97 -1.54 3.99 10.23
CA LEU A 97 -0.56 4.85 9.57
C LEU A 97 -1.17 5.76 8.51
N ALA A 98 -2.23 5.29 7.81
CA ALA A 98 -2.77 6.04 6.70
C ALA A 98 -4.25 5.76 6.42
N THR A 99 -4.89 6.73 5.77
CA THR A 99 -6.19 6.61 5.11
C THR A 99 -6.06 7.12 3.68
N ALA A 100 -6.47 6.33 2.70
CA ALA A 100 -6.46 6.72 1.30
C ALA A 100 -7.85 7.17 0.83
N TYR A 101 -7.85 8.23 0.04
CA TYR A 101 -9.01 8.77 -0.66
C TYR A 101 -8.75 8.69 -2.17
N PRO A 102 -9.00 7.54 -2.81
CA PRO A 102 -8.57 7.26 -4.18
C PRO A 102 -9.15 8.23 -5.21
N ASP A 103 -10.39 8.65 -5.02
CA ASP A 103 -11.07 9.55 -5.94
C ASP A 103 -10.47 10.97 -5.93
N CYS A 104 -9.91 11.40 -4.80
CA CYS A 104 -9.21 12.68 -4.65
C CYS A 104 -7.71 12.57 -4.93
N ARG A 105 -7.19 11.37 -5.15
CA ARG A 105 -5.74 11.12 -5.18
C ARG A 105 -5.02 11.72 -3.97
N LEU A 106 -5.60 11.52 -2.80
CA LEU A 106 -5.12 12.04 -1.52
C LEU A 106 -4.89 10.87 -0.56
N VAL A 107 -3.74 10.86 0.08
CA VAL A 107 -3.41 9.95 1.19
C VAL A 107 -3.08 10.78 2.40
N VAL A 108 -3.76 10.51 3.51
CA VAL A 108 -3.51 11.18 4.80
C VAL A 108 -2.80 10.20 5.73
N THR A 109 -1.68 10.61 6.29
CA THR A 109 -0.83 9.78 7.16
C THR A 109 -0.73 10.38 8.55
N LYS A 110 -0.55 9.53 9.58
CA LYS A 110 -0.24 9.98 10.94
C LYS A 110 1.20 10.46 11.07
N GLU A 111 2.11 9.76 10.39
CA GLU A 111 3.55 10.03 10.42
C GLU A 111 3.98 10.75 9.14
N THR A 112 5.14 11.40 9.21
CA THR A 112 5.77 11.96 8.01
C THR A 112 6.11 10.82 7.04
N MET A 113 5.71 10.98 5.77
CA MET A 113 5.92 9.97 4.75
C MET A 113 7.36 9.98 4.23
N THR A 114 8.24 9.33 4.96
CA THR A 114 9.59 8.99 4.55
C THR A 114 9.61 7.68 3.75
N VAL A 115 10.77 7.28 3.25
CA VAL A 115 10.93 5.97 2.58
C VAL A 115 10.63 4.81 3.55
N GLU A 116 11.00 4.95 4.83
CA GLU A 116 10.69 3.99 5.90
C GLU A 116 9.20 3.96 6.22
N GLY A 117 8.55 5.12 6.25
CA GLY A 117 7.11 5.25 6.46
C GLY A 117 6.32 4.54 5.34
N MET A 118 6.77 4.67 4.08
CA MET A 118 6.17 3.96 2.95
C MET A 118 6.29 2.44 3.11
N ILE A 119 7.46 1.93 3.53
CA ILE A 119 7.66 0.49 3.78
C ILE A 119 6.67 -0.02 4.82
N LYS A 120 6.52 0.68 5.94
CA LYS A 120 5.60 0.28 7.02
C LYS A 120 4.15 0.22 6.56
N ILE A 121 3.69 1.24 5.84
CA ILE A 121 2.31 1.26 5.31
C ILE A 121 2.10 0.12 4.33
N VAL A 122 3.00 -0.06 3.37
CA VAL A 122 2.89 -1.13 2.38
C VAL A 122 2.89 -2.50 3.04
N TYR A 123 3.78 -2.72 4.01
CA TYR A 123 3.82 -3.96 4.79
C TYR A 123 2.49 -4.20 5.51
N ASP A 124 1.98 -3.21 6.23
CA ASP A 124 0.72 -3.34 6.98
C ASP A 124 -0.47 -3.72 6.08
N LEU A 125 -0.51 -3.16 4.87
CA LEU A 125 -1.58 -3.43 3.91
C LEU A 125 -1.45 -4.78 3.18
N LEU A 126 -0.26 -5.39 3.18
CA LEU A 126 0.02 -6.60 2.41
C LEU A 126 0.33 -7.84 3.26
N LYS A 127 0.71 -7.67 4.53
CA LYS A 127 1.19 -8.76 5.43
C LYS A 127 0.22 -9.94 5.59
N ASP A 128 -1.08 -9.70 5.41
CA ASP A 128 -2.10 -10.75 5.51
C ASP A 128 -2.42 -11.41 4.16
N LYS A 129 -1.85 -10.87 3.08
CA LYS A 129 -2.03 -11.37 1.71
C LYS A 129 -0.77 -12.03 1.16
N LEU A 130 0.39 -11.56 1.58
CA LEU A 130 1.70 -12.02 1.13
C LEU A 130 2.59 -12.31 2.34
N ASN A 131 3.33 -13.40 2.29
CA ASN A 131 4.36 -13.69 3.29
C ASN A 131 5.65 -12.95 2.93
N ILE A 132 5.73 -11.71 3.38
CA ILE A 132 6.77 -10.77 2.99
C ILE A 132 8.01 -10.99 3.84
N ALA A 133 9.12 -11.32 3.19
CA ALA A 133 10.44 -11.42 3.81
C ALA A 133 11.14 -10.05 3.86
N LYS A 134 11.00 -9.26 2.78
CA LYS A 134 11.66 -7.96 2.69
C LYS A 134 10.90 -7.00 1.81
N ILE A 135 10.91 -5.73 2.19
CA ILE A 135 10.50 -4.63 1.33
C ILE A 135 11.66 -3.68 1.17
N THR A 136 11.91 -3.28 -0.06
CA THR A 136 12.82 -2.18 -0.41
C THR A 136 12.03 -1.10 -1.12
N PHE A 137 12.16 0.13 -0.66
CA PHE A 137 11.56 1.29 -1.31
C PHE A 137 12.65 2.31 -1.63
N SER A 138 12.64 2.81 -2.86
CA SER A 138 13.51 3.89 -3.28
C SER A 138 12.71 5.04 -3.91
N SER A 139 13.14 6.25 -3.63
CA SER A 139 12.54 7.50 -4.08
C SER A 139 13.68 8.42 -4.52
N GLY A 140 13.96 8.47 -5.81
CA GLY A 140 15.15 9.13 -6.34
C GLY A 140 16.43 8.52 -5.77
N VAL A 141 17.23 9.33 -5.08
CA VAL A 141 18.49 8.88 -4.43
C VAL A 141 18.28 8.24 -3.05
N ASN A 142 17.11 8.46 -2.44
CA ASN A 142 16.78 7.90 -1.13
C ASN A 142 16.34 6.46 -1.27
N LYS A 143 16.81 5.60 -0.37
CA LYS A 143 16.47 4.18 -0.35
C LYS A 143 16.42 3.67 1.07
N ALA A 144 15.40 2.92 1.39
CA ALA A 144 15.31 2.14 2.63
C ALA A 144 14.97 0.69 2.31
N SER A 145 15.30 -0.19 3.23
CA SER A 145 15.00 -1.62 3.14
C SER A 145 14.72 -2.15 4.54
N GLU A 146 13.68 -2.94 4.69
CA GLU A 146 13.29 -3.55 5.96
C GLU A 146 13.01 -5.04 5.74
N GLU A 147 13.54 -5.88 6.62
CA GLU A 147 13.32 -7.32 6.65
C GLU A 147 12.25 -7.63 7.71
N PHE A 148 11.38 -8.58 7.41
CA PHE A 148 10.27 -8.95 8.27
C PHE A 148 10.37 -10.42 8.65
N GLN A 149 9.91 -10.75 9.87
CA GLN A 149 9.75 -12.15 10.23
C GLN A 149 8.60 -12.75 9.43
N THR A 150 8.94 -13.71 8.57
CA THR A 150 7.94 -14.47 7.82
C THR A 150 7.10 -15.30 8.78
N LYS A 151 5.78 -15.21 8.64
CA LYS A 151 4.85 -16.04 9.41
C LYS A 151 5.00 -17.49 8.94
N ASN A 152 4.88 -18.45 9.86
CA ASN A 152 4.75 -19.86 9.49
C ASN A 152 3.66 -20.00 8.40
N GLN A 153 4.04 -20.58 7.29
CA GLN A 153 3.29 -20.83 6.05
C GLN A 153 1.83 -20.36 6.02
N ILE A 154 1.55 -19.40 5.18
CA ILE A 154 0.15 -19.14 4.77
C ILE A 154 -0.30 -20.39 4.00
N ASP A 155 -1.31 -21.08 4.50
CA ASP A 155 -1.90 -22.23 3.82
C ASP A 155 -2.37 -21.84 2.42
N ARG A 156 -1.76 -22.44 1.42
CA ARG A 156 -2.03 -22.14 0.01
C ARG A 156 -2.69 -23.31 -0.70
N CYS A 157 -3.52 -22.97 -1.64
CA CYS A 157 -4.14 -23.95 -2.53
C CYS A 157 -3.06 -24.67 -3.36
N PRO A 158 -2.97 -26.01 -3.32
CA PRO A 158 -1.99 -26.74 -4.10
C PRO A 158 -2.24 -26.69 -5.61
N LEU A 159 -3.43 -26.29 -6.04
CA LEU A 159 -3.80 -26.25 -7.46
C LEU A 159 -3.48 -24.90 -8.13
N CYS A 160 -3.58 -23.79 -7.40
CA CYS A 160 -3.41 -22.45 -7.98
C CYS A 160 -2.55 -21.49 -7.16
N GLY A 161 -1.94 -21.94 -6.05
CA GLY A 161 -1.02 -21.15 -5.24
C GLY A 161 -1.64 -20.04 -4.40
N ILE A 162 -2.96 -19.77 -4.53
CA ILE A 162 -3.62 -18.69 -3.79
C ILE A 162 -3.84 -19.09 -2.33
N ALA A 163 -3.72 -18.12 -1.42
CA ALA A 163 -4.00 -18.32 -0.01
C ALA A 163 -5.41 -18.88 0.20
N LEU A 164 -5.52 -19.90 1.03
CA LEU A 164 -6.80 -20.41 1.48
C LEU A 164 -7.43 -19.41 2.46
N ASN A 165 -8.75 -19.32 2.44
CA ASN A 165 -9.47 -18.53 3.43
C ASN A 165 -9.41 -19.20 4.82
N GLU A 166 -9.96 -18.56 5.82
CA GLU A 166 -10.02 -19.07 7.21
C GLU A 166 -10.67 -20.45 7.36
N ASN A 167 -11.49 -20.87 6.38
CA ASN A 167 -12.13 -22.19 6.34
C ASN A 167 -11.30 -23.21 5.52
N GLY A 168 -10.10 -22.90 5.12
CA GLY A 168 -9.23 -23.75 4.31
C GLY A 168 -9.70 -23.93 2.87
N ILE A 169 -10.53 -23.01 2.34
CA ILE A 169 -11.09 -23.08 0.99
C ILE A 169 -10.38 -22.06 0.10
N CYS A 170 -10.01 -22.51 -1.10
CA CYS A 170 -9.44 -21.63 -2.11
C CYS A 170 -10.53 -20.76 -2.75
N PRO A 171 -10.43 -19.42 -2.67
CA PRO A 171 -11.43 -18.52 -3.23
C PRO A 171 -11.46 -18.52 -4.76
N LYS A 172 -10.41 -19.03 -5.41
CA LYS A 172 -10.31 -19.06 -6.89
C LYS A 172 -10.86 -20.36 -7.50
N CYS A 173 -10.49 -21.50 -6.96
CA CYS A 173 -10.81 -22.79 -7.59
C CYS A 173 -11.69 -23.72 -6.72
N GLY A 174 -12.08 -23.29 -5.52
CA GLY A 174 -12.91 -24.06 -4.62
C GLY A 174 -12.21 -25.25 -3.93
N TYR A 175 -10.89 -25.44 -4.15
CA TYR A 175 -10.15 -26.48 -3.41
C TYR A 175 -10.35 -26.32 -1.90
N LYS A 176 -10.61 -27.41 -1.21
CA LYS A 176 -10.74 -27.47 0.25
C LYS A 176 -9.61 -28.31 0.82
N LYS A 177 -8.86 -27.72 1.77
CA LYS A 177 -7.86 -28.46 2.55
C LYS A 177 -8.55 -29.54 3.37
N GLN A 178 -8.08 -30.78 3.26
CA GLN A 178 -8.55 -31.92 4.06
C GLN A 178 -7.92 -31.89 5.45
#